data_9ddef3b84c93803f4fa419b86dd9d3cf
#
_entry.id   9ddef3b84c93803f4fa419b86dd9d3cf
#
_cell.length_a   1.000
_cell.length_b   1.000
_cell.length_c   1.000
_cell.angle_alpha   90.00
_cell.angle_beta   90.00
_cell.angle_gamma   90.00
#
_symmetry.space_group_name_H-M   'P 1'
#
loop_
_entity.id
_entity.type
_entity.pdbx_description
1 polymer ?
#
loop_
_entity_poly.entity_id
_entity_poly.type
_entity_poly.pdbx_seq_one_letter_code
_entity_poly.pdbx_strand_id
1 'polypeptide(L)'
;MNTVTAGPTNAAPFQAQSAPDYLPAPILRELQLGRLRSIVERAWSNVPLHRSRMKERGIEPGDLRSLDDIAALPFTTKADLRDTYPFGLFASPMQDVVRLHASSGTTGKPIVVAYTQQDVDVWTSVMVRSFATCGLHAGDIVQNAYGYGLFTGGLGAHYGAEGLGATVIPISGGNTARQIMIMRDFGVTAICCTPSYFLHLAERAGQLGVDMRALPLRAGVFGAEPWTASMRRRIESASGIQAFDIYGLSEIIGPGVAVECPHQDGLHIFEDHFYPEIVDPETGRVLPEGEEGELVLTTLSKLAMPMIRYRTRDITALIPGACACGRSLRRMRRIGRRSDDMLIVRGVNVYPSQVEAALLEVEGTLPHYQIILTREEGLDQMEVQVEVTPEMFSDQIGVLERLNQRISDALDHVLGIRAQVTLVEPLTIQRSEGKARRVIDRRTVQA
;
A
#
# COMPACT_ATOMS: atom_id res chain seq x y z
N MET A 1 16.93 25.90 -42.10
CA MET A 1 16.86 26.15 -40.65
C MET A 1 15.71 25.29 -40.10
N ASN A 2 16.05 24.13 -39.60
CA ASN A 2 15.06 23.21 -38.99
C ASN A 2 14.92 23.58 -37.54
N THR A 3 13.80 24.22 -37.20
CA THR A 3 13.39 24.43 -35.80
C THR A 3 12.92 23.11 -35.21
N VAL A 4 13.76 22.46 -34.43
CA VAL A 4 13.35 21.37 -33.56
C VAL A 4 12.48 21.98 -32.47
N THR A 5 11.17 21.79 -32.58
CA THR A 5 10.24 22.09 -31.49
C THR A 5 10.48 21.04 -30.42
N ALA A 6 11.16 21.44 -29.33
CA ALA A 6 11.19 20.66 -28.11
C ALA A 6 9.75 20.45 -27.62
N GLY A 7 9.29 19.21 -27.60
CA GLY A 7 8.01 18.87 -26.94
C GLY A 7 8.07 19.24 -25.45
N PRO A 8 6.92 19.45 -24.80
CA PRO A 8 6.90 19.84 -23.40
C PRO A 8 7.59 18.75 -22.58
N THR A 9 8.72 19.10 -21.97
CA THR A 9 9.35 18.28 -20.95
C THR A 9 8.41 18.28 -19.74
N ASN A 10 7.65 17.22 -19.55
CA ASN A 10 6.81 16.95 -18.37
C ASN A 10 7.68 16.62 -17.14
N ALA A 11 8.78 17.32 -16.93
CA ALA A 11 9.54 17.23 -15.71
C ALA A 11 8.79 18.03 -14.63
N ALA A 12 8.21 17.34 -13.65
CA ALA A 12 7.68 17.98 -12.47
C ALA A 12 8.74 18.94 -11.87
N PRO A 13 8.35 20.13 -11.40
CA PRO A 13 9.30 21.08 -10.84
C PRO A 13 10.07 20.42 -9.66
N PHE A 14 11.38 20.64 -9.62
CA PHE A 14 12.22 20.13 -8.53
C PHE A 14 11.74 20.71 -7.20
N GLN A 15 11.45 19.80 -6.26
CA GLN A 15 11.13 20.17 -4.89
C GLN A 15 12.40 20.03 -4.04
N ALA A 16 12.77 21.09 -3.31
CA ALA A 16 13.97 21.06 -2.48
C ALA A 16 13.99 19.91 -1.46
N GLN A 17 12.83 19.54 -0.95
CA GLN A 17 12.65 18.40 -0.05
C GLN A 17 12.96 17.05 -0.71
N SER A 18 12.93 16.96 -2.05
CA SER A 18 13.31 15.76 -2.81
C SER A 18 14.81 15.64 -3.08
N ALA A 19 15.64 16.56 -2.59
CA ALA A 19 17.09 16.48 -2.77
C ALA A 19 17.71 15.14 -2.30
N PRO A 20 17.26 14.53 -1.18
CA PRO A 20 17.74 13.20 -0.77
C PRO A 20 17.49 12.08 -1.77
N ASP A 21 16.50 12.22 -2.66
CA ASP A 21 16.15 11.21 -3.69
C ASP A 21 17.27 11.04 -4.74
N TYR A 22 18.18 12.00 -4.84
CA TYR A 22 19.23 12.09 -5.84
C TYR A 22 20.64 12.03 -5.24
N LEU A 23 20.75 11.64 -3.97
CA LEU A 23 22.05 11.49 -3.32
C LEU A 23 22.88 10.39 -4.01
N PRO A 24 24.18 10.64 -4.26
CA PRO A 24 25.07 9.58 -4.69
C PRO A 24 25.05 8.40 -3.72
N ALA A 25 25.05 7.16 -4.24
CA ALA A 25 24.94 5.96 -3.42
C ALA A 25 25.94 5.89 -2.23
N PRO A 26 27.21 6.28 -2.34
CA PRO A 26 28.12 6.28 -1.20
C PRO A 26 27.66 7.22 -0.07
N ILE A 27 27.16 8.41 -0.41
CA ILE A 27 26.69 9.41 0.56
C ILE A 27 25.40 8.92 1.23
N LEU A 28 24.48 8.34 0.46
CA LEU A 28 23.27 7.74 1.01
C LEU A 28 23.60 6.59 1.97
N ARG A 29 24.55 5.72 1.63
CA ARG A 29 24.97 4.61 2.50
C ARG A 29 25.62 5.09 3.80
N GLU A 30 26.42 6.14 3.76
CA GLU A 30 26.99 6.75 4.96
C GLU A 30 25.91 7.34 5.87
N LEU A 31 24.95 8.07 5.30
CA LEU A 31 23.80 8.60 6.02
C LEU A 31 22.97 7.47 6.66
N GLN A 32 22.68 6.41 5.92
CA GLN A 32 21.95 5.24 6.40
C GLN A 32 22.67 4.58 7.58
N LEU A 33 23.99 4.37 7.47
CA LEU A 33 24.77 3.74 8.55
C LEU A 33 24.79 4.60 9.82
N GLY A 34 24.97 5.92 9.68
CA GLY A 34 24.91 6.84 10.82
C GLY A 34 23.55 6.81 11.52
N ARG A 35 22.47 6.85 10.75
CA ARG A 35 21.10 6.77 11.28
C ARG A 35 20.79 5.39 11.88
N LEU A 36 21.25 4.29 11.25
CA LEU A 36 21.08 2.93 11.75
C LEU A 36 21.71 2.78 13.14
N ARG A 37 22.95 3.22 13.31
CA ARG A 37 23.63 3.19 14.62
C ARG A 37 22.86 3.95 15.69
N SER A 38 22.40 5.14 15.36
CA SER A 38 21.65 5.99 16.28
C SER A 38 20.31 5.36 16.68
N ILE A 39 19.58 4.79 15.73
CA ILE A 39 18.26 4.21 16.01
C ILE A 39 18.37 2.89 16.77
N VAL A 40 19.38 2.07 16.48
CA VAL A 40 19.64 0.82 17.20
C VAL A 40 20.08 1.10 18.65
N GLU A 41 20.96 2.10 18.87
CA GLU A 41 21.31 2.54 20.22
C GLU A 41 20.08 3.03 20.99
N ARG A 42 19.20 3.81 20.34
CA ARG A 42 17.94 4.24 20.94
C ARG A 42 17.02 3.08 21.30
N ALA A 43 16.85 2.11 20.40
CA ALA A 43 16.05 0.93 20.64
C ALA A 43 16.62 0.07 21.79
N TRP A 44 17.94 -0.12 21.82
CA TRP A 44 18.62 -0.82 22.89
C TRP A 44 18.44 -0.14 24.26
N SER A 45 18.60 1.17 24.30
CA SER A 45 18.55 1.93 25.56
C SER A 45 17.13 2.01 26.14
N ASN A 46 16.08 2.13 25.27
CA ASN A 46 14.74 2.49 25.70
C ASN A 46 13.70 1.38 25.53
N VAL A 47 13.95 0.36 24.71
CA VAL A 47 12.97 -0.70 24.45
C VAL A 47 13.46 -2.05 24.98
N PRO A 48 12.90 -2.56 26.11
CA PRO A 48 13.34 -3.79 26.75
C PRO A 48 13.36 -4.99 25.79
N LEU A 49 12.35 -5.13 24.91
CA LEU A 49 12.27 -6.21 23.95
C LEU A 49 13.47 -6.25 23.00
N HIS A 50 13.84 -5.11 22.43
CA HIS A 50 14.98 -5.03 21.51
C HIS A 50 16.29 -5.35 22.23
N ARG A 51 16.49 -4.79 23.42
CA ARG A 51 17.67 -5.07 24.25
C ARG A 51 17.78 -6.55 24.59
N SER A 52 16.72 -7.18 25.06
CA SER A 52 16.72 -8.62 25.40
C SER A 52 17.13 -9.48 24.21
N ARG A 53 16.48 -9.27 23.07
CA ARG A 53 16.73 -10.06 21.86
C ARG A 53 18.13 -9.85 21.27
N MET A 54 18.69 -8.66 21.34
CA MET A 54 20.07 -8.41 20.93
C MET A 54 21.06 -9.11 21.86
N LYS A 55 20.82 -9.05 23.19
CA LYS A 55 21.65 -9.76 24.18
C LYS A 55 21.60 -11.27 23.97
N GLU A 56 20.44 -11.84 23.70
CA GLU A 56 20.27 -13.27 23.40
C GLU A 56 21.10 -13.72 22.18
N ARG A 57 21.37 -12.80 21.25
CA ARG A 57 22.23 -13.03 20.07
C ARG A 57 23.69 -12.64 20.30
N GLY A 58 24.03 -12.10 21.46
CA GLY A 58 25.38 -11.60 21.75
C GLY A 58 25.76 -10.37 20.93
N ILE A 59 24.78 -9.51 20.57
CA ILE A 59 24.98 -8.32 19.75
C ILE A 59 24.79 -7.08 20.62
N GLU A 60 25.70 -6.13 20.49
CA GLU A 60 25.59 -4.80 21.07
C GLU A 60 25.53 -3.72 19.97
N PRO A 61 24.98 -2.51 20.24
CA PRO A 61 24.89 -1.45 19.23
C PRO A 61 26.25 -1.09 18.58
N GLY A 62 27.35 -1.19 19.34
CA GLY A 62 28.70 -0.93 18.86
C GLY A 62 29.24 -1.92 17.82
N ASP A 63 28.58 -3.05 17.63
CA ASP A 63 28.99 -4.08 16.66
C ASP A 63 28.60 -3.70 15.23
N LEU A 64 27.71 -2.73 15.04
CA LEU A 64 27.26 -2.26 13.72
C LEU A 64 28.35 -1.40 13.06
N ARG A 65 29.18 -2.03 12.23
CA ARG A 65 30.28 -1.37 11.50
C ARG A 65 29.90 -1.00 10.08
N SER A 66 29.01 -1.78 9.46
CA SER A 66 28.51 -1.61 8.10
C SER A 66 26.99 -1.79 8.04
N LEU A 67 26.36 -1.47 6.91
CA LEU A 67 24.93 -1.75 6.69
C LEU A 67 24.63 -3.25 6.59
N ASP A 68 25.61 -4.07 6.23
CA ASP A 68 25.41 -5.51 6.10
C ASP A 68 25.24 -6.18 7.48
N ASP A 69 25.74 -5.54 8.55
CA ASP A 69 25.57 -6.03 9.92
C ASP A 69 24.13 -5.99 10.41
N ILE A 70 23.23 -5.28 9.70
CA ILE A 70 21.80 -5.25 10.00
C ILE A 70 21.19 -6.67 9.98
N ALA A 71 21.68 -7.55 9.11
CA ALA A 71 21.20 -8.91 8.98
C ALA A 71 21.38 -9.74 10.25
N ALA A 72 22.30 -9.38 11.13
CA ALA A 72 22.50 -10.04 12.43
C ALA A 72 21.45 -9.63 13.47
N LEU A 73 20.83 -8.44 13.34
CA LEU A 73 19.82 -7.96 14.28
C LEU A 73 18.58 -8.86 14.30
N PRO A 74 17.90 -8.97 15.45
CA PRO A 74 16.67 -9.74 15.57
C PRO A 74 15.51 -9.10 14.79
N PHE A 75 14.62 -9.93 14.26
CA PHE A 75 13.38 -9.45 13.65
C PHE A 75 12.40 -8.93 14.70
N THR A 76 11.60 -7.97 14.27
CA THR A 76 10.36 -7.55 14.95
C THR A 76 9.16 -8.05 14.14
N THR A 77 8.13 -8.51 14.82
CA THR A 77 6.93 -9.09 14.20
C THR A 77 5.66 -8.38 14.68
N LYS A 78 4.56 -8.62 13.99
CA LYS A 78 3.25 -8.12 14.39
C LYS A 78 2.78 -8.69 15.75
N ALA A 79 3.22 -9.90 16.12
CA ALA A 79 2.96 -10.49 17.43
C ALA A 79 3.62 -9.66 18.54
N ASP A 80 4.85 -9.21 18.33
CA ASP A 80 5.57 -8.39 19.32
C ASP A 80 4.83 -7.10 19.68
N LEU A 81 4.20 -6.43 18.68
CA LEU A 81 3.41 -5.24 18.94
C LEU A 81 2.15 -5.54 19.74
N ARG A 82 1.57 -6.72 19.58
CA ARG A 82 0.39 -7.15 20.35
C ARG A 82 0.76 -7.56 21.77
N ASP A 83 1.85 -8.30 21.92
CA ASP A 83 2.32 -8.82 23.21
C ASP A 83 2.82 -7.70 24.12
N THR A 84 3.35 -6.62 23.53
CA THR A 84 3.82 -5.43 24.24
C THR A 84 2.78 -4.29 24.29
N TYR A 85 1.52 -4.57 23.98
CA TYR A 85 0.42 -3.60 24.02
C TYR A 85 0.27 -2.97 25.41
N PRO A 86 0.00 -1.65 25.54
CA PRO A 86 -0.15 -0.71 24.44
C PRO A 86 1.15 0.00 24.04
N PHE A 87 2.15 0.15 24.92
CA PHE A 87 3.28 1.09 24.76
C PHE A 87 4.65 0.44 24.93
N GLY A 88 4.74 -0.87 24.99
CA GLY A 88 5.98 -1.59 25.33
C GLY A 88 7.10 -1.50 24.26
N LEU A 89 6.79 -1.03 23.05
CA LEU A 89 7.78 -0.73 22.01
C LEU A 89 8.11 0.77 21.87
N PHE A 90 7.59 1.62 22.76
CA PHE A 90 7.90 3.04 22.71
C PHE A 90 9.30 3.30 23.27
N ALA A 91 10.08 4.04 22.50
CA ALA A 91 11.42 4.51 22.88
C ALA A 91 11.43 5.97 23.34
N SER A 92 10.26 6.61 23.36
CA SER A 92 10.04 7.97 23.88
C SER A 92 9.04 7.93 25.02
N PRO A 93 9.22 8.76 26.07
CA PRO A 93 8.20 8.91 27.11
C PRO A 93 6.94 9.59 26.53
N MET A 94 5.78 9.32 27.12
CA MET A 94 4.49 9.81 26.60
C MET A 94 4.38 11.35 26.52
N GLN A 95 5.11 12.08 27.33
CA GLN A 95 5.17 13.55 27.27
C GLN A 95 5.77 14.09 25.96
N ASP A 96 6.62 13.29 25.27
CA ASP A 96 7.24 13.62 24.00
C ASP A 96 6.45 13.09 22.79
N VAL A 97 5.40 12.28 23.05
CA VAL A 97 4.52 11.72 22.02
C VAL A 97 3.41 12.73 21.75
N VAL A 98 3.38 13.24 20.51
CA VAL A 98 2.37 14.21 20.06
C VAL A 98 1.18 13.57 19.35
N ARG A 99 1.33 12.29 18.93
CA ARG A 99 0.29 11.59 18.19
C ARG A 99 0.34 10.09 18.41
N LEU A 100 -0.84 9.49 18.50
CA LEU A 100 -1.06 8.04 18.47
C LEU A 100 -1.96 7.69 17.30
N HIS A 101 -1.61 6.61 16.60
CA HIS A 101 -2.51 5.94 15.67
C HIS A 101 -2.67 4.48 16.08
N ALA A 102 -3.69 3.83 15.54
CA ALA A 102 -3.88 2.40 15.74
C ALA A 102 -4.40 1.75 14.47
N SER A 103 -3.95 0.53 14.20
CA SER A 103 -4.53 -0.28 13.15
C SER A 103 -5.84 -0.90 13.63
N SER A 104 -6.83 -1.03 12.74
CA SER A 104 -8.04 -1.80 13.00
C SER A 104 -7.69 -3.28 13.08
N GLY A 105 -7.39 -3.79 14.26
CA GLY A 105 -7.16 -5.22 14.47
C GLY A 105 -8.45 -6.00 14.23
N THR A 106 -8.47 -6.87 13.23
CA THR A 106 -9.62 -7.76 12.96
C THR A 106 -9.76 -8.87 13.99
N THR A 107 -8.77 -9.09 14.85
CA THR A 107 -8.68 -10.26 15.75
C THR A 107 -8.21 -9.91 17.17
N GLY A 108 -8.65 -8.79 17.76
CA GLY A 108 -8.31 -8.49 19.15
C GLY A 108 -7.79 -7.07 19.39
N LYS A 109 -6.78 -6.90 20.26
CA LYS A 109 -6.22 -5.59 20.60
C LYS A 109 -5.62 -4.90 19.37
N PRO A 110 -5.88 -3.59 19.15
CA PRO A 110 -5.29 -2.84 18.06
C PRO A 110 -3.77 -2.72 18.23
N ILE A 111 -3.05 -2.56 17.13
CA ILE A 111 -1.64 -2.17 17.18
C ILE A 111 -1.58 -0.66 17.34
N VAL A 112 -0.93 -0.22 18.40
CA VAL A 112 -0.74 1.21 18.70
C VAL A 112 0.63 1.65 18.20
N VAL A 113 0.65 2.78 17.49
CA VAL A 113 1.89 3.39 16.99
C VAL A 113 1.99 4.84 17.46
N ALA A 114 3.19 5.27 17.79
CA ALA A 114 3.46 6.58 18.35
C ALA A 114 4.35 7.43 17.43
N TYR A 115 4.20 8.74 17.59
CA TYR A 115 4.99 9.74 16.87
C TYR A 115 5.38 10.88 17.82
N THR A 116 6.66 11.23 17.83
CA THR A 116 7.14 12.53 18.31
C THR A 116 6.86 13.61 17.27
N GLN A 117 7.08 14.89 17.59
CA GLN A 117 6.97 15.95 16.60
C GLN A 117 7.95 15.72 15.44
N GLN A 118 9.18 15.31 15.74
CA GLN A 118 10.17 14.98 14.70
C GLN A 118 9.72 13.84 13.79
N ASP A 119 9.03 12.82 14.33
CA ASP A 119 8.47 11.74 13.50
C ASP A 119 7.36 12.26 12.57
N VAL A 120 6.53 13.20 13.03
CA VAL A 120 5.51 13.85 12.21
C VAL A 120 6.15 14.70 11.11
N ASP A 121 7.24 15.40 11.41
CA ASP A 121 7.97 16.22 10.44
C ASP A 121 8.63 15.34 9.36
N VAL A 122 9.24 14.23 9.75
CA VAL A 122 9.76 13.21 8.82
C VAL A 122 8.64 12.66 7.95
N TRP A 123 7.51 12.28 8.55
CA TRP A 123 6.36 11.76 7.80
C TRP A 123 5.82 12.77 6.80
N THR A 124 5.66 14.02 7.21
CA THR A 124 5.28 15.11 6.31
C THR A 124 6.27 15.23 5.14
N SER A 125 7.56 15.21 5.41
CA SER A 125 8.61 15.31 4.39
C SER A 125 8.55 14.16 3.37
N VAL A 126 8.43 12.90 3.80
CA VAL A 126 8.34 11.76 2.86
C VAL A 126 7.04 11.77 2.06
N MET A 127 5.96 12.30 2.62
CA MET A 127 4.69 12.49 1.90
C MET A 127 4.78 13.62 0.86
N VAL A 128 5.44 14.72 1.17
CA VAL A 128 5.73 15.78 0.18
C VAL A 128 6.56 15.22 -0.97
N ARG A 129 7.60 14.45 -0.66
CA ARG A 129 8.45 13.77 -1.66
C ARG A 129 7.63 12.78 -2.49
N SER A 130 6.71 12.04 -1.86
CA SER A 130 5.80 11.13 -2.57
C SER A 130 4.96 11.87 -3.59
N PHE A 131 4.32 12.96 -3.20
CA PHE A 131 3.48 13.75 -4.10
C PHE A 131 4.30 14.42 -5.21
N ALA A 132 5.45 14.99 -4.89
CA ALA A 132 6.37 15.55 -5.88
C ALA A 132 6.86 14.46 -6.87
N THR A 133 7.07 13.23 -6.41
CA THR A 133 7.43 12.08 -7.26
C THR A 133 6.30 11.72 -8.22
N CYS A 134 5.05 11.82 -7.79
CA CYS A 134 3.86 11.66 -8.65
C CYS A 134 3.61 12.87 -9.57
N GLY A 135 4.44 13.91 -9.54
CA GLY A 135 4.28 15.11 -10.37
C GLY A 135 3.27 16.12 -9.82
N LEU A 136 2.89 16.03 -8.54
CA LEU A 136 2.07 17.05 -7.88
C LEU A 136 2.95 18.23 -7.45
N HIS A 137 2.33 19.41 -7.34
CA HIS A 137 2.99 20.68 -7.00
C HIS A 137 2.05 21.64 -6.24
N ALA A 138 2.56 22.78 -5.81
CA ALA A 138 1.82 23.77 -5.02
C ALA A 138 0.54 24.31 -5.68
N GLY A 139 0.41 24.22 -7.01
CA GLY A 139 -0.82 24.66 -7.73
C GLY A 139 -1.93 23.62 -7.77
N ASP A 140 -1.73 22.43 -7.18
CA ASP A 140 -2.72 21.36 -7.19
C ASP A 140 -3.80 21.52 -6.12
N ILE A 141 -4.99 20.99 -6.44
CA ILE A 141 -6.09 20.81 -5.50
C ILE A 141 -6.25 19.31 -5.28
N VAL A 142 -5.88 18.87 -4.09
CA VAL A 142 -5.82 17.44 -3.71
C VAL A 142 -7.05 17.06 -2.90
N GLN A 143 -7.92 16.22 -3.43
CA GLN A 143 -9.02 15.63 -2.68
C GLN A 143 -8.53 14.42 -1.91
N ASN A 144 -8.53 14.50 -0.59
CA ASN A 144 -8.13 13.41 0.27
C ASN A 144 -9.34 12.63 0.76
N ALA A 145 -9.61 11.51 0.09
CA ALA A 145 -10.72 10.61 0.39
C ALA A 145 -10.30 9.38 1.23
N TYR A 146 -9.11 9.39 1.82
CA TYR A 146 -8.76 8.46 2.89
C TYR A 146 -9.45 8.84 4.19
N GLY A 147 -9.84 7.84 4.98
CA GLY A 147 -10.44 8.07 6.30
C GLY A 147 -9.50 8.79 7.27
N TYR A 148 -10.04 9.80 7.96
CA TYR A 148 -9.38 10.47 9.07
C TYR A 148 -9.75 9.76 10.39
N GLY A 149 -8.81 9.65 11.33
CA GLY A 149 -9.02 9.00 12.61
C GLY A 149 -7.80 8.20 13.04
N LEU A 150 -8.00 7.00 13.61
CA LEU A 150 -6.89 6.16 14.07
C LEU A 150 -6.05 5.58 12.94
N PHE A 151 -6.60 5.48 11.73
CA PHE A 151 -5.87 5.06 10.54
C PHE A 151 -4.92 6.16 10.04
N THR A 152 -3.74 5.79 9.57
CA THR A 152 -2.68 6.74 9.21
C THR A 152 -2.87 7.42 7.84
N GLY A 153 -3.65 6.81 6.92
CA GLY A 153 -3.75 7.25 5.53
C GLY A 153 -4.22 8.70 5.35
N GLY A 154 -5.31 9.08 6.03
CA GLY A 154 -5.90 10.42 5.90
C GLY A 154 -4.96 11.53 6.32
N LEU A 155 -4.39 11.45 7.52
CA LEU A 155 -3.48 12.48 8.03
C LEU A 155 -2.15 12.51 7.28
N GLY A 156 -1.61 11.37 6.86
CA GLY A 156 -0.38 11.33 6.08
C GLY A 156 -0.52 12.08 4.75
N ALA A 157 -1.58 11.78 3.98
CA ALA A 157 -1.88 12.48 2.73
C ALA A 157 -2.17 13.98 2.95
N HIS A 158 -2.89 14.32 4.02
CA HIS A 158 -3.23 15.70 4.38
C HIS A 158 -1.98 16.56 4.57
N TYR A 159 -1.13 16.17 5.54
CA TYR A 159 0.09 16.95 5.83
C TYR A 159 1.08 16.97 4.66
N GLY A 160 1.13 15.88 3.87
CA GLY A 160 1.92 15.86 2.66
C GLY A 160 1.46 16.88 1.62
N ALA A 161 0.15 17.00 1.39
CA ALA A 161 -0.41 17.97 0.44
C ALA A 161 -0.19 19.42 0.92
N GLU A 162 -0.47 19.71 2.20
CA GLU A 162 -0.19 21.01 2.80
C GLU A 162 1.30 21.37 2.77
N GLY A 163 2.17 20.42 3.14
CA GLY A 163 3.62 20.60 3.11
C GLY A 163 4.19 20.79 1.72
N LEU A 164 3.53 20.28 0.67
CA LEU A 164 3.85 20.54 -0.73
C LEU A 164 3.41 21.96 -1.17
N GLY A 165 2.54 22.61 -0.40
CA GLY A 165 1.90 23.89 -0.75
C GLY A 165 0.67 23.72 -1.63
N ALA A 166 0.16 22.50 -1.81
CA ALA A 166 -1.08 22.22 -2.53
C ALA A 166 -2.30 22.50 -1.64
N THR A 167 -3.44 22.80 -2.27
CA THR A 167 -4.71 22.91 -1.54
C THR A 167 -5.25 21.52 -1.24
N VAL A 168 -5.48 21.19 0.03
CA VAL A 168 -6.07 19.90 0.41
C VAL A 168 -7.55 20.03 0.75
N ILE A 169 -8.38 19.13 0.22
CA ILE A 169 -9.79 18.98 0.58
C ILE A 169 -9.91 17.73 1.47
N PRO A 170 -10.08 17.89 2.80
CA PRO A 170 -10.10 16.78 3.77
C PRO A 170 -11.49 16.13 3.86
N ILE A 171 -11.98 15.59 2.74
CA ILE A 171 -13.36 15.11 2.62
C ILE A 171 -13.58 13.79 3.37
N SER A 172 -12.53 13.02 3.63
CA SER A 172 -12.60 11.67 4.19
C SER A 172 -13.27 10.66 3.23
N GLY A 173 -13.48 9.41 3.69
CA GLY A 173 -14.22 8.40 2.93
C GLY A 173 -15.74 8.61 2.97
N GLY A 174 -16.45 7.93 2.07
CA GLY A 174 -17.92 7.91 2.04
C GLY A 174 -18.57 9.06 1.28
N ASN A 175 -19.89 9.08 1.29
CA ASN A 175 -20.74 10.06 0.59
C ASN A 175 -20.32 10.28 -0.88
N THR A 176 -20.33 9.22 -1.66
CA THR A 176 -19.82 9.15 -3.05
C THR A 176 -20.34 10.27 -3.96
N ALA A 177 -21.63 10.61 -3.87
CA ALA A 177 -22.21 11.68 -4.67
C ALA A 177 -21.59 13.07 -4.34
N ARG A 178 -21.35 13.31 -3.05
CA ARG A 178 -20.69 14.56 -2.59
C ARG A 178 -19.22 14.60 -3.03
N GLN A 179 -18.53 13.47 -3.03
CA GLN A 179 -17.16 13.37 -3.55
C GLN A 179 -17.07 13.84 -5.00
N ILE A 180 -17.99 13.34 -5.85
CA ILE A 180 -18.04 13.67 -7.28
C ILE A 180 -18.41 15.16 -7.49
N MET A 181 -19.38 15.66 -6.74
CA MET A 181 -19.76 17.05 -6.76
C MET A 181 -18.57 17.97 -6.46
N ILE A 182 -17.82 17.68 -5.40
CA ILE A 182 -16.64 18.45 -4.98
C ILE A 182 -15.53 18.38 -6.03
N MET A 183 -15.26 17.18 -6.60
CA MET A 183 -14.27 17.05 -7.69
C MET A 183 -14.55 18.03 -8.84
N ARG A 184 -15.82 18.14 -9.25
CA ARG A 184 -16.25 19.00 -10.31
C ARG A 184 -16.23 20.47 -9.90
N ASP A 185 -16.88 20.81 -8.79
CA ASP A 185 -17.16 22.20 -8.41
C ASP A 185 -15.92 22.93 -7.89
N PHE A 186 -14.97 22.19 -7.29
CA PHE A 186 -13.73 22.75 -6.74
C PHE A 186 -12.53 22.61 -7.69
N GLY A 187 -12.72 21.97 -8.85
CA GLY A 187 -11.65 21.83 -9.83
C GLY A 187 -10.49 20.93 -9.33
N VAL A 188 -10.81 19.82 -8.69
CA VAL A 188 -9.82 18.88 -8.14
C VAL A 188 -8.89 18.36 -9.22
N THR A 189 -7.57 18.47 -9.00
CA THR A 189 -6.53 18.03 -9.94
C THR A 189 -5.90 16.69 -9.56
N ALA A 190 -5.97 16.31 -8.27
CA ALA A 190 -5.47 15.05 -7.79
C ALA A 190 -6.36 14.45 -6.70
N ILE A 191 -6.40 13.12 -6.61
CA ILE A 191 -7.15 12.39 -5.58
C ILE A 191 -6.27 11.39 -4.86
N CYS A 192 -6.48 11.25 -3.54
CA CYS A 192 -5.89 10.23 -2.69
C CYS A 192 -6.99 9.33 -2.13
N CYS A 193 -7.01 8.06 -2.48
CA CYS A 193 -7.96 7.06 -1.96
C CYS A 193 -7.48 5.63 -2.22
N THR A 194 -8.26 4.62 -1.81
CA THR A 194 -8.00 3.24 -2.25
C THR A 194 -8.38 3.07 -3.72
N PRO A 195 -7.68 2.20 -4.48
CA PRO A 195 -7.98 2.01 -5.90
C PRO A 195 -9.40 1.46 -6.13
N SER A 196 -9.88 0.55 -5.27
CA SER A 196 -11.25 0.04 -5.35
C SER A 196 -12.31 1.13 -5.14
N TYR A 197 -12.05 2.06 -4.22
CA TYR A 197 -12.97 3.18 -3.99
C TYR A 197 -13.00 4.15 -5.18
N PHE A 198 -11.87 4.40 -5.84
CA PHE A 198 -11.85 5.22 -7.04
C PHE A 198 -12.67 4.63 -8.19
N LEU A 199 -12.60 3.31 -8.40
CA LEU A 199 -13.44 2.65 -9.40
C LEU A 199 -14.94 2.79 -9.07
N HIS A 200 -15.29 2.69 -7.79
CA HIS A 200 -16.66 2.97 -7.34
C HIS A 200 -17.08 4.43 -7.57
N LEU A 201 -16.17 5.40 -7.36
CA LEU A 201 -16.41 6.81 -7.70
C LEU A 201 -16.66 7.00 -9.20
N ALA A 202 -15.84 6.37 -10.05
CA ALA A 202 -15.97 6.47 -11.50
C ALA A 202 -17.29 5.85 -12.01
N GLU A 203 -17.68 4.69 -11.48
CA GLU A 203 -18.97 4.07 -11.78
C GLU A 203 -20.13 4.99 -11.39
N ARG A 204 -20.09 5.52 -10.17
CA ARG A 204 -21.15 6.42 -9.67
C ARG A 204 -21.19 7.73 -10.42
N ALA A 205 -20.06 8.27 -10.87
CA ALA A 205 -20.01 9.47 -11.71
C ALA A 205 -20.77 9.25 -13.02
N GLY A 206 -20.56 8.12 -13.70
CA GLY A 206 -21.32 7.74 -14.90
C GLY A 206 -22.83 7.68 -14.66
N GLN A 207 -23.27 7.09 -13.56
CA GLN A 207 -24.71 7.05 -13.17
C GLN A 207 -25.29 8.46 -12.92
N LEU A 208 -24.47 9.40 -12.46
CA LEU A 208 -24.85 10.80 -12.23
C LEU A 208 -24.69 11.69 -13.48
N GLY A 209 -24.31 11.11 -14.62
CA GLY A 209 -24.07 11.83 -15.86
C GLY A 209 -22.79 12.71 -15.83
N VAL A 210 -21.83 12.42 -14.95
CA VAL A 210 -20.56 13.13 -14.86
C VAL A 210 -19.47 12.34 -15.60
N ASP A 211 -18.93 12.93 -16.66
CA ASP A 211 -17.76 12.36 -17.33
C ASP A 211 -16.48 12.69 -16.54
N MET A 212 -15.85 11.67 -15.95
CA MET A 212 -14.62 11.82 -15.18
C MET A 212 -13.45 12.35 -16.03
N ARG A 213 -13.45 12.11 -17.33
CA ARG A 213 -12.43 12.61 -18.27
C ARG A 213 -12.54 14.09 -18.57
N ALA A 214 -13.72 14.67 -18.35
CA ALA A 214 -13.96 16.10 -18.52
C ALA A 214 -13.55 16.92 -17.28
N LEU A 215 -13.24 16.24 -16.17
CA LEU A 215 -12.74 16.91 -14.96
C LEU A 215 -11.26 17.29 -15.12
N PRO A 216 -10.78 18.33 -14.41
CA PRO A 216 -9.36 18.71 -14.43
C PRO A 216 -8.45 17.72 -13.69
N LEU A 217 -8.99 16.58 -13.27
CA LEU A 217 -8.29 15.51 -12.55
C LEU A 217 -7.20 14.92 -13.45
N ARG A 218 -5.95 14.89 -12.99
CA ARG A 218 -4.79 14.40 -13.77
C ARG A 218 -4.00 13.29 -13.07
N ALA A 219 -4.12 13.17 -11.74
CA ALA A 219 -3.37 12.21 -10.96
C ALA A 219 -4.22 11.55 -9.88
N GLY A 220 -3.97 10.26 -9.65
CA GLY A 220 -4.49 9.54 -8.51
C GLY A 220 -3.36 8.86 -7.74
N VAL A 221 -3.30 9.04 -6.42
CA VAL A 221 -2.32 8.41 -5.54
C VAL A 221 -3.05 7.36 -4.71
N PHE A 222 -2.82 6.10 -5.07
CA PHE A 222 -3.58 4.97 -4.58
C PHE A 222 -2.74 4.06 -3.69
N GLY A 223 -3.31 3.56 -2.62
CA GLY A 223 -2.64 2.64 -1.70
C GLY A 223 -3.60 2.04 -0.68
N ALA A 224 -3.07 1.54 0.41
CA ALA A 224 -3.76 0.87 1.51
C ALA A 224 -4.32 -0.51 1.18
N GLU A 225 -4.38 -0.92 -0.07
CA GLU A 225 -4.73 -2.27 -0.51
C GLU A 225 -3.85 -2.69 -1.70
N PRO A 226 -3.57 -3.99 -1.90
CA PRO A 226 -2.96 -4.49 -3.12
C PRO A 226 -3.88 -4.24 -4.31
N TRP A 227 -3.32 -3.93 -5.46
CA TRP A 227 -4.08 -3.72 -6.68
C TRP A 227 -3.27 -4.12 -7.92
N THR A 228 -3.96 -4.49 -8.99
CA THR A 228 -3.35 -5.11 -10.16
C THR A 228 -3.10 -4.12 -11.30
N ALA A 229 -2.27 -4.52 -12.28
CA ALA A 229 -2.10 -3.76 -13.52
C ALA A 229 -3.42 -3.62 -14.29
N SER A 230 -4.31 -4.62 -14.22
CA SER A 230 -5.64 -4.56 -14.83
C SER A 230 -6.52 -3.51 -14.15
N MET A 231 -6.48 -3.41 -12.82
CA MET A 231 -7.18 -2.35 -12.10
C MET A 231 -6.64 -0.97 -12.48
N ARG A 232 -5.31 -0.80 -12.64
CA ARG A 232 -4.70 0.45 -13.11
C ARG A 232 -5.27 0.84 -14.47
N ARG A 233 -5.24 -0.07 -15.43
CA ARG A 233 -5.79 0.20 -16.78
C ARG A 233 -7.25 0.65 -16.72
N ARG A 234 -8.07 0.03 -15.86
CA ARG A 234 -9.48 0.44 -15.68
C ARG A 234 -9.61 1.83 -15.09
N ILE A 235 -8.83 2.17 -14.06
CA ILE A 235 -8.80 3.51 -13.46
C ILE A 235 -8.43 4.55 -14.51
N GLU A 236 -7.30 4.35 -15.19
CA GLU A 236 -6.77 5.30 -16.18
C GLU A 236 -7.71 5.42 -17.40
N SER A 237 -8.29 4.32 -17.86
CA SER A 237 -9.24 4.36 -18.98
C SER A 237 -10.57 5.03 -18.62
N ALA A 238 -11.05 4.90 -17.38
CA ALA A 238 -12.31 5.50 -16.94
C ALA A 238 -12.21 7.02 -16.72
N SER A 239 -11.03 7.54 -16.38
CA SER A 239 -10.86 8.92 -15.90
C SER A 239 -9.82 9.73 -16.66
N GLY A 240 -8.91 9.11 -17.42
CA GLY A 240 -7.81 9.79 -18.10
C GLY A 240 -6.66 10.23 -17.20
N ILE A 241 -6.69 9.88 -15.90
CA ILE A 241 -5.62 10.21 -14.95
C ILE A 241 -4.43 9.28 -15.08
N GLN A 242 -3.27 9.71 -14.56
CA GLN A 242 -2.16 8.80 -14.26
C GLN A 242 -2.34 8.25 -12.83
N ALA A 243 -2.30 6.93 -12.68
CA ALA A 243 -2.54 6.23 -11.42
C ALA A 243 -1.22 5.77 -10.80
N PHE A 244 -0.88 6.32 -9.63
CA PHE A 244 0.35 6.03 -8.91
C PHE A 244 0.10 5.14 -7.70
N ASP A 245 0.97 4.18 -7.48
CA ASP A 245 0.97 3.36 -6.27
C ASP A 245 1.80 4.02 -5.17
N ILE A 246 1.24 4.09 -3.96
CA ILE A 246 1.93 4.53 -2.76
C ILE A 246 1.87 3.44 -1.70
N TYR A 247 3.04 3.06 -1.18
CA TYR A 247 3.17 2.03 -0.18
C TYR A 247 3.50 2.61 1.20
N GLY A 248 2.95 1.99 2.21
CA GLY A 248 3.27 2.25 3.61
C GLY A 248 2.42 1.44 4.57
N LEU A 249 2.83 1.42 5.82
CA LEU A 249 2.13 0.74 6.91
C LEU A 249 2.29 1.53 8.20
N SER A 250 1.27 1.49 9.03
CA SER A 250 1.20 2.26 10.28
C SER A 250 2.38 1.97 11.22
N GLU A 251 2.85 0.73 11.26
CA GLU A 251 3.94 0.27 12.10
C GLU A 251 5.26 0.97 11.75
N ILE A 252 5.47 1.31 10.49
CA ILE A 252 6.67 2.01 10.02
C ILE A 252 6.51 3.52 10.15
N ILE A 253 5.59 4.13 9.38
CA ILE A 253 5.29 5.55 9.50
C ILE A 253 3.86 5.92 9.05
N GLY A 254 3.20 5.08 8.28
CA GLY A 254 1.99 5.34 7.53
C GLY A 254 2.28 5.30 6.03
N PRO A 255 1.49 5.94 5.16
CA PRO A 255 1.84 6.10 3.76
C PRO A 255 3.14 6.91 3.60
N GLY A 256 3.83 6.74 2.47
CA GLY A 256 5.06 7.46 2.17
C GLY A 256 6.34 6.70 2.53
N VAL A 257 6.29 5.37 2.65
CA VAL A 257 7.51 4.54 2.71
C VAL A 257 8.11 4.40 1.32
N ALA A 258 7.26 4.17 0.31
CA ALA A 258 7.67 4.09 -1.08
C ALA A 258 6.56 4.58 -2.01
N VAL A 259 6.93 5.05 -3.21
CA VAL A 259 5.98 5.59 -4.19
C VAL A 259 6.47 5.39 -5.62
N GLU A 260 5.56 5.25 -6.55
CA GLU A 260 5.85 5.23 -7.99
C GLU A 260 6.16 6.63 -8.54
N CYS A 261 7.06 6.68 -9.52
CA CYS A 261 7.26 7.85 -10.36
C CYS A 261 6.46 7.71 -11.68
N PRO A 262 6.42 8.74 -12.57
CA PRO A 262 5.69 8.69 -13.82
C PRO A 262 6.08 7.54 -14.78
N HIS A 263 7.23 6.91 -14.60
CA HIS A 263 7.62 5.74 -15.37
C HIS A 263 6.91 4.45 -14.94
N GLN A 264 6.28 4.43 -13.75
CA GLN A 264 5.51 3.30 -13.21
C GLN A 264 6.28 1.95 -13.21
N ASP A 265 7.61 2.03 -13.07
CA ASP A 265 8.52 0.89 -13.04
C ASP A 265 9.00 0.62 -11.60
N GLY A 266 8.06 0.25 -10.75
CA GLY A 266 8.26 0.01 -9.32
C GLY A 266 8.22 1.26 -8.45
N LEU A 267 8.23 1.04 -7.12
CA LEU A 267 8.10 2.08 -6.11
C LEU A 267 9.48 2.43 -5.55
N HIS A 268 9.86 3.71 -5.61
CA HIS A 268 11.06 4.24 -4.97
C HIS A 268 10.88 4.24 -3.46
N ILE A 269 11.80 3.60 -2.74
CA ILE A 269 11.80 3.55 -1.27
C ILE A 269 12.59 4.75 -0.76
N PHE A 270 12.06 5.50 0.19
CA PHE A 270 12.78 6.60 0.81
C PHE A 270 13.84 6.07 1.80
N GLU A 271 14.94 5.58 1.25
CA GLU A 271 15.96 4.80 1.92
C GLU A 271 16.80 5.58 2.93
N ASP A 272 16.75 6.87 2.88
CA ASP A 272 17.32 7.73 3.92
C ASP A 272 16.56 7.63 5.25
N HIS A 273 15.30 7.14 5.21
CA HIS A 273 14.45 6.94 6.38
C HIS A 273 14.08 5.48 6.65
N PHE A 274 14.05 4.63 5.61
CA PHE A 274 13.58 3.23 5.70
C PHE A 274 14.56 2.30 4.98
N TYR A 275 15.25 1.45 5.72
CA TYR A 275 16.17 0.48 5.13
C TYR A 275 15.42 -0.80 4.77
N PRO A 276 15.35 -1.18 3.49
CA PRO A 276 14.68 -2.38 3.04
C PRO A 276 15.63 -3.58 2.97
N GLU A 277 15.14 -4.74 3.37
CA GLU A 277 15.70 -6.04 3.08
C GLU A 277 14.61 -6.90 2.42
N ILE A 278 14.97 -7.77 1.49
CA ILE A 278 14.12 -8.86 1.05
C ILE A 278 14.65 -10.14 1.68
N VAL A 279 13.79 -10.87 2.37
CA VAL A 279 14.18 -12.09 3.06
C VAL A 279 13.35 -13.29 2.61
N ASP A 280 13.94 -14.45 2.65
CA ASP A 280 13.21 -15.70 2.52
C ASP A 280 12.20 -15.83 3.67
N PRO A 281 10.91 -16.00 3.41
CA PRO A 281 9.87 -16.00 4.46
C PRO A 281 10.02 -17.08 5.52
N GLU A 282 10.63 -18.23 5.16
CA GLU A 282 10.78 -19.39 6.03
C GLU A 282 12.07 -19.31 6.85
N THR A 283 13.18 -19.06 6.19
CA THR A 283 14.51 -19.07 6.82
C THR A 283 14.94 -17.73 7.41
N GLY A 284 14.35 -16.62 6.93
CA GLY A 284 14.75 -15.25 7.29
C GLY A 284 16.09 -14.81 6.67
N ARG A 285 16.66 -15.59 5.75
CA ARG A 285 17.90 -15.26 5.05
C ARG A 285 17.64 -14.10 4.08
N VAL A 286 18.54 -13.11 4.05
CA VAL A 286 18.49 -12.01 3.10
C VAL A 286 18.73 -12.55 1.69
N LEU A 287 17.86 -12.13 0.76
CA LEU A 287 17.91 -12.49 -0.65
C LEU A 287 18.58 -11.38 -1.47
N PRO A 288 19.26 -11.71 -2.56
CA PRO A 288 19.83 -10.71 -3.48
C PRO A 288 18.73 -9.91 -4.21
N GLU A 289 19.12 -8.75 -4.76
CA GLU A 289 18.23 -7.95 -5.60
C GLU A 289 17.70 -8.76 -6.78
N GLY A 290 16.43 -8.56 -7.12
CA GLY A 290 15.72 -9.29 -8.18
C GLY A 290 14.99 -10.54 -7.71
N GLU A 291 15.39 -11.16 -6.60
CA GLU A 291 14.69 -12.31 -6.03
C GLU A 291 13.48 -11.86 -5.21
N GLU A 292 12.39 -12.64 -5.32
CA GLU A 292 11.15 -12.39 -4.60
C GLU A 292 11.21 -12.99 -3.19
N GLY A 293 10.79 -12.22 -2.20
CA GLY A 293 10.71 -12.62 -0.81
C GLY A 293 9.88 -11.65 0.02
N GLU A 294 9.91 -11.82 1.34
CA GLU A 294 9.22 -10.95 2.28
C GLU A 294 10.00 -9.64 2.47
N LEU A 295 9.30 -8.51 2.34
CA LEU A 295 9.86 -7.21 2.67
C LEU A 295 10.03 -7.07 4.18
N VAL A 296 11.24 -6.71 4.57
CA VAL A 296 11.59 -6.35 5.95
C VAL A 296 12.06 -4.91 5.95
N LEU A 297 11.57 -4.13 6.90
CA LEU A 297 11.91 -2.72 7.00
C LEU A 297 12.52 -2.37 8.36
N THR A 298 13.59 -1.61 8.34
CA THR A 298 14.15 -0.95 9.52
C THR A 298 13.95 0.55 9.40
N THR A 299 13.28 1.16 10.40
CA THR A 299 13.19 2.63 10.45
C THR A 299 14.53 3.22 10.89
N LEU A 300 15.01 4.22 10.17
CA LEU A 300 16.30 4.87 10.45
C LEU A 300 16.15 6.20 11.21
N SER A 301 14.93 6.72 11.31
CA SER A 301 14.67 8.06 11.87
C SER A 301 13.43 8.17 12.73
N LYS A 302 12.69 7.07 12.99
CA LYS A 302 11.47 7.10 13.81
C LYS A 302 11.83 6.98 15.29
N LEU A 303 11.65 8.06 16.04
CA LEU A 303 12.11 8.19 17.42
C LEU A 303 11.15 7.62 18.45
N ALA A 304 9.83 7.79 18.25
CA ALA A 304 8.85 7.35 19.24
C ALA A 304 8.80 5.83 19.36
N MET A 305 8.89 5.13 18.23
CA MET A 305 8.77 3.68 18.15
C MET A 305 9.68 3.15 17.04
N PRO A 306 10.98 2.97 17.32
CA PRO A 306 11.91 2.37 16.37
C PRO A 306 11.49 0.96 15.98
N MET A 307 11.42 0.68 14.69
CA MET A 307 11.14 -0.66 14.17
C MET A 307 12.43 -1.23 13.57
N ILE A 308 12.97 -2.26 14.23
CA ILE A 308 14.19 -2.94 13.79
C ILE A 308 13.81 -4.23 13.07
N ARG A 309 14.19 -4.35 11.80
CA ARG A 309 13.92 -5.51 10.95
C ARG A 309 12.48 -6.02 11.07
N TYR A 310 11.52 -5.09 10.85
CA TYR A 310 10.10 -5.42 10.94
C TYR A 310 9.65 -6.28 9.76
N ARG A 311 9.14 -7.47 10.05
CA ARG A 311 8.56 -8.39 9.07
C ARG A 311 7.17 -7.92 8.66
N THR A 312 7.07 -7.40 7.43
CA THR A 312 5.81 -6.79 6.94
C THR A 312 4.78 -7.82 6.49
N ARG A 313 5.22 -9.02 6.16
CA ARG A 313 4.46 -10.08 5.47
C ARG A 313 4.11 -9.75 4.01
N ASP A 314 4.51 -8.61 3.50
CA ASP A 314 4.33 -8.23 2.10
C ASP A 314 5.41 -8.90 1.23
N ILE A 315 5.00 -9.50 0.12
CA ILE A 315 5.90 -10.21 -0.80
C ILE A 315 6.22 -9.29 -1.98
N THR A 316 7.50 -9.06 -2.20
CA THR A 316 8.03 -8.21 -3.27
C THR A 316 9.48 -8.58 -3.61
N ALA A 317 10.12 -7.80 -4.49
CA ALA A 317 11.55 -7.89 -4.80
C ALA A 317 12.12 -6.49 -4.99
N LEU A 318 13.38 -6.27 -4.63
CA LEU A 318 14.09 -5.06 -5.04
C LEU A 318 14.42 -5.14 -6.53
N ILE A 319 14.18 -4.07 -7.27
CA ILE A 319 14.42 -4.00 -8.72
C ILE A 319 15.86 -3.54 -8.94
N PRO A 320 16.69 -4.35 -9.60
CA PRO A 320 18.06 -3.95 -9.92
C PRO A 320 18.11 -2.81 -10.95
N GLY A 321 19.13 -1.98 -10.84
CA GLY A 321 19.43 -0.92 -11.82
C GLY A 321 18.72 0.41 -11.53
N ALA A 322 19.14 1.44 -12.27
CA ALA A 322 18.66 2.80 -12.13
C ALA A 322 17.29 3.01 -12.80
N CYS A 323 16.51 3.95 -12.27
CA CYS A 323 15.27 4.39 -12.89
C CYS A 323 15.53 5.53 -13.88
N ALA A 324 14.77 5.55 -14.98
CA ALA A 324 14.83 6.65 -15.97
C ALA A 324 14.44 8.03 -15.39
N CYS A 325 13.79 8.08 -14.22
CA CYS A 325 13.48 9.34 -13.53
C CYS A 325 14.70 10.03 -12.90
N GLY A 326 15.85 9.38 -12.88
CA GLY A 326 17.11 9.91 -12.34
C GLY A 326 17.28 9.82 -10.80
N ARG A 327 16.28 9.34 -10.06
CA ARG A 327 16.42 9.10 -8.62
C ARG A 327 17.40 7.96 -8.35
N SER A 328 18.22 8.13 -7.33
CA SER A 328 19.21 7.13 -6.90
C SER A 328 18.64 6.08 -5.92
N LEU A 329 17.43 6.30 -5.43
CA LEU A 329 16.75 5.40 -4.50
C LEU A 329 16.43 4.05 -5.14
N ARG A 330 16.65 2.94 -4.41
CA ARG A 330 16.22 1.61 -4.85
C ARG A 330 14.72 1.56 -5.03
N ARG A 331 14.30 0.71 -5.95
CA ARG A 331 12.89 0.46 -6.20
C ARG A 331 12.51 -0.94 -5.77
N MET A 332 11.28 -1.09 -5.32
CA MET A 332 10.69 -2.41 -5.12
C MET A 332 9.57 -2.64 -6.15
N ARG A 333 9.30 -3.89 -6.47
CA ARG A 333 8.10 -4.28 -7.23
C ARG A 333 6.87 -3.91 -6.42
N ARG A 334 5.74 -3.74 -7.10
CA ARG A 334 4.45 -3.56 -6.42
C ARG A 334 4.16 -4.77 -5.55
N ILE A 335 3.53 -4.54 -4.40
CA ILE A 335 3.10 -5.62 -3.53
C ILE A 335 1.98 -6.40 -4.23
N GLY A 336 2.28 -7.61 -4.66
CA GLY A 336 1.31 -8.47 -5.34
C GLY A 336 0.50 -9.34 -4.38
N ARG A 337 1.07 -9.69 -3.22
CA ARG A 337 0.48 -10.61 -2.24
C ARG A 337 1.10 -10.41 -0.87
N ARG A 338 0.43 -10.97 0.13
CA ARG A 338 0.96 -11.06 1.50
C ARG A 338 1.08 -12.54 1.88
N SER A 339 2.08 -12.87 2.65
CA SER A 339 2.26 -14.26 3.13
C SER A 339 1.16 -14.67 4.14
N ASP A 340 0.52 -13.71 4.81
CA ASP A 340 -0.57 -13.94 5.77
C ASP A 340 -1.99 -13.79 5.16
N ASP A 341 -2.13 -13.36 3.91
CA ASP A 341 -3.40 -13.34 3.16
C ASP A 341 -3.60 -14.62 2.33
N MET A 342 -2.68 -15.58 2.44
CA MET A 342 -2.74 -16.83 1.73
C MET A 342 -3.86 -17.70 2.29
N LEU A 343 -4.76 -18.11 1.40
CA LEU A 343 -5.84 -19.04 1.70
C LEU A 343 -5.37 -20.44 1.28
N ILE A 344 -5.40 -21.38 2.20
CA ILE A 344 -5.17 -22.79 1.85
C ILE A 344 -6.52 -23.42 1.57
N VAL A 345 -6.76 -23.84 0.32
CA VAL A 345 -8.00 -24.47 -0.11
C VAL A 345 -7.66 -25.81 -0.76
N ARG A 346 -8.07 -26.91 -0.15
CA ARG A 346 -7.75 -28.28 -0.62
C ARG A 346 -6.25 -28.51 -0.86
N GLY A 347 -5.39 -27.93 0.00
CA GLY A 347 -3.94 -28.05 -0.11
C GLY A 347 -3.26 -27.14 -1.14
N VAL A 348 -4.04 -26.28 -1.81
CA VAL A 348 -3.51 -25.29 -2.77
C VAL A 348 -3.49 -23.90 -2.14
N ASN A 349 -2.40 -23.18 -2.35
CA ASN A 349 -2.25 -21.80 -1.91
C ASN A 349 -2.95 -20.84 -2.87
N VAL A 350 -3.97 -20.14 -2.40
CA VAL A 350 -4.77 -19.18 -3.16
C VAL A 350 -4.59 -17.80 -2.56
N TYR A 351 -4.36 -16.80 -3.41
CA TYR A 351 -4.28 -15.41 -2.99
C TYR A 351 -5.45 -14.61 -3.58
N PRO A 352 -6.11 -13.73 -2.79
CA PRO A 352 -7.20 -12.89 -3.30
C PRO A 352 -6.81 -12.05 -4.52
N SER A 353 -5.56 -11.63 -4.61
CA SER A 353 -5.04 -10.90 -5.78
C SER A 353 -5.03 -11.72 -7.08
N GLN A 354 -4.88 -13.05 -6.99
CA GLN A 354 -4.97 -13.94 -8.16
C GLN A 354 -6.42 -14.01 -8.66
N VAL A 355 -7.38 -14.10 -7.73
CA VAL A 355 -8.82 -14.06 -8.06
C VAL A 355 -9.16 -12.74 -8.75
N GLU A 356 -8.70 -11.60 -8.18
CA GLU A 356 -8.91 -10.28 -8.77
C GLU A 356 -8.34 -10.16 -10.19
N ALA A 357 -7.10 -10.61 -10.39
CA ALA A 357 -6.46 -10.58 -11.69
C ALA A 357 -7.25 -11.37 -12.74
N ALA A 358 -7.68 -12.59 -12.39
CA ALA A 358 -8.49 -13.43 -13.29
C ALA A 358 -9.83 -12.79 -13.64
N LEU A 359 -10.53 -12.23 -12.65
CA LEU A 359 -11.84 -11.59 -12.87
C LEU A 359 -11.73 -10.35 -13.76
N LEU A 360 -10.71 -9.52 -13.58
CA LEU A 360 -10.55 -8.28 -14.34
C LEU A 360 -10.18 -8.49 -15.81
N GLU A 361 -9.76 -9.70 -16.20
CA GLU A 361 -9.52 -10.08 -17.59
C GLU A 361 -10.78 -10.53 -18.32
N VAL A 362 -11.86 -10.83 -17.57
CA VAL A 362 -13.14 -11.26 -18.16
C VAL A 362 -14.03 -10.04 -18.40
N GLU A 363 -14.32 -9.75 -19.67
CA GLU A 363 -15.24 -8.68 -20.04
C GLU A 363 -16.65 -8.94 -19.52
N GLY A 364 -17.28 -7.91 -18.91
CA GLY A 364 -18.63 -7.99 -18.31
C GLY A 364 -18.60 -8.14 -16.79
N THR A 365 -17.44 -8.31 -16.15
CA THR A 365 -17.32 -8.31 -14.69
C THR A 365 -17.10 -6.92 -14.13
N LEU A 366 -17.65 -6.66 -12.94
CA LEU A 366 -17.32 -5.49 -12.13
C LEU A 366 -16.13 -5.81 -11.19
N PRO A 367 -15.37 -4.82 -10.71
CA PRO A 367 -14.24 -5.03 -9.80
C PRO A 367 -14.68 -5.36 -8.36
N HIS A 368 -15.94 -5.80 -8.21
CA HIS A 368 -16.55 -6.11 -6.94
C HIS A 368 -16.78 -7.61 -6.84
N TYR A 369 -15.99 -8.24 -5.99
CA TYR A 369 -16.06 -9.69 -5.76
C TYR A 369 -15.82 -10.00 -4.28
N GLN A 370 -16.25 -11.20 -3.88
CA GLN A 370 -16.03 -11.74 -2.55
C GLN A 370 -15.72 -13.21 -2.62
N ILE A 371 -14.71 -13.66 -1.90
CA ILE A 371 -14.33 -15.06 -1.74
C ILE A 371 -14.98 -15.55 -0.45
N ILE A 372 -15.76 -16.60 -0.53
CA ILE A 372 -16.40 -17.25 0.62
C ILE A 372 -15.81 -18.66 0.75
N LEU A 373 -15.20 -18.94 1.90
CA LEU A 373 -14.70 -20.26 2.22
C LEU A 373 -15.65 -20.93 3.21
N THR A 374 -16.06 -22.14 2.89
CA THR A 374 -16.85 -23.04 3.75
C THR A 374 -16.16 -24.38 3.83
N ARG A 375 -16.61 -25.23 4.78
CA ARG A 375 -16.18 -26.61 4.88
C ARG A 375 -17.38 -27.52 4.95
N GLU A 376 -17.53 -28.37 3.95
CA GLU A 376 -18.61 -29.33 3.83
C GLU A 376 -18.04 -30.76 3.79
N GLU A 377 -18.54 -31.64 4.63
CA GLU A 377 -18.08 -33.02 4.74
C GLU A 377 -16.55 -33.18 4.87
N GLY A 378 -15.90 -32.22 5.58
CA GLY A 378 -14.44 -32.23 5.78
C GLY A 378 -13.64 -31.64 4.61
N LEU A 379 -14.26 -31.25 3.50
CA LEU A 379 -13.62 -30.63 2.35
C LEU A 379 -13.86 -29.12 2.30
N ASP A 380 -12.79 -28.36 2.05
CA ASP A 380 -12.90 -26.94 1.85
C ASP A 380 -13.60 -26.63 0.52
N GLN A 381 -14.60 -25.76 0.57
CA GLN A 381 -15.29 -25.19 -0.60
C GLN A 381 -14.91 -23.74 -0.74
N MET A 382 -14.71 -23.32 -1.99
CA MET A 382 -14.43 -21.95 -2.34
C MET A 382 -15.51 -21.45 -3.31
N GLU A 383 -16.24 -20.43 -2.88
CA GLU A 383 -17.18 -19.68 -3.71
C GLU A 383 -16.59 -18.30 -4.01
N VAL A 384 -16.71 -17.87 -5.27
CA VAL A 384 -16.37 -16.52 -5.69
C VAL A 384 -17.63 -15.83 -6.17
N GLN A 385 -18.14 -14.91 -5.37
CA GLN A 385 -19.26 -14.05 -5.77
C GLN A 385 -18.73 -12.87 -6.56
N VAL A 386 -19.32 -12.61 -7.72
CA VAL A 386 -18.87 -11.58 -8.67
C VAL A 386 -20.07 -10.72 -9.08
N GLU A 387 -19.97 -9.41 -8.91
CA GLU A 387 -20.94 -8.49 -9.46
C GLU A 387 -20.77 -8.34 -10.97
N VAL A 388 -21.88 -8.34 -11.68
CA VAL A 388 -21.94 -8.11 -13.11
C VAL A 388 -22.65 -6.81 -13.43
N THR A 389 -22.45 -6.28 -14.64
CA THR A 389 -23.10 -5.02 -15.02
C THR A 389 -24.62 -5.21 -15.15
N PRO A 390 -25.44 -4.13 -14.96
CA PRO A 390 -26.89 -4.23 -15.11
C PRO A 390 -27.35 -4.77 -16.48
N GLU A 391 -26.60 -4.42 -17.54
CA GLU A 391 -26.86 -4.86 -18.92
C GLU A 391 -26.68 -6.38 -19.07
N MET A 392 -25.74 -6.96 -18.30
CA MET A 392 -25.50 -8.41 -18.31
C MET A 392 -26.50 -9.18 -17.45
N PHE A 393 -27.14 -8.52 -16.49
CA PHE A 393 -28.19 -9.11 -15.63
C PHE A 393 -29.57 -9.10 -16.30
N SER A 394 -29.60 -8.98 -17.63
CA SER A 394 -30.83 -9.03 -18.42
C SER A 394 -31.39 -10.46 -18.52
N ASP A 395 -32.70 -10.60 -18.89
CA ASP A 395 -33.49 -11.84 -18.92
C ASP A 395 -32.97 -12.99 -19.82
N GLN A 396 -31.72 -12.92 -20.30
CA GLN A 396 -31.15 -13.97 -21.15
C GLN A 396 -30.25 -14.91 -20.32
N ILE A 397 -30.84 -15.94 -19.77
CA ILE A 397 -30.16 -17.00 -18.99
C ILE A 397 -28.85 -17.48 -19.67
N GLY A 398 -28.89 -17.71 -21.00
CA GLY A 398 -27.72 -18.17 -21.73
C GLY A 398 -26.52 -17.18 -21.82
N VAL A 399 -26.74 -15.89 -21.55
CA VAL A 399 -25.64 -14.91 -21.46
C VAL A 399 -24.94 -15.03 -20.12
N LEU A 400 -25.71 -15.15 -19.05
CA LEU A 400 -25.17 -15.32 -17.68
C LEU A 400 -24.46 -16.66 -17.54
N GLU A 401 -24.95 -17.73 -18.11
CA GLU A 401 -24.28 -19.04 -18.12
C GLU A 401 -22.94 -19.00 -18.84
N ARG A 402 -22.85 -18.35 -20.00
CA ARG A 402 -21.58 -18.18 -20.73
C ARG A 402 -20.59 -17.31 -19.96
N LEU A 403 -21.05 -16.24 -19.31
CA LEU A 403 -20.20 -15.40 -18.48
C LEU A 403 -19.69 -16.16 -17.25
N ASN A 404 -20.58 -16.91 -16.57
CA ASN A 404 -20.20 -17.76 -15.44
C ASN A 404 -19.12 -18.78 -15.85
N GLN A 405 -19.29 -19.43 -17.00
CA GLN A 405 -18.31 -20.40 -17.53
C GLN A 405 -16.97 -19.72 -17.82
N ARG A 406 -16.97 -18.55 -18.48
CA ARG A 406 -15.72 -17.79 -18.76
C ARG A 406 -14.99 -17.40 -17.48
N ILE A 407 -15.70 -16.97 -16.45
CA ILE A 407 -15.13 -16.64 -15.14
C ILE A 407 -14.58 -17.90 -14.48
N SER A 408 -15.34 -19.00 -14.49
CA SER A 408 -14.89 -20.27 -13.93
C SER A 408 -13.62 -20.76 -14.59
N ASP A 409 -13.55 -20.75 -15.93
CA ASP A 409 -12.37 -21.17 -16.70
C ASP A 409 -11.15 -20.28 -16.39
N ALA A 410 -11.33 -18.96 -16.29
CA ALA A 410 -10.27 -18.01 -15.93
C ALA A 410 -9.73 -18.27 -14.51
N LEU A 411 -10.62 -18.51 -13.54
CA LEU A 411 -10.24 -18.85 -12.19
C LEU A 411 -9.53 -20.20 -12.09
N ASP A 412 -10.07 -21.24 -12.74
CA ASP A 412 -9.48 -22.59 -12.77
C ASP A 412 -8.05 -22.54 -13.36
N HIS A 413 -7.84 -21.75 -14.43
CA HIS A 413 -6.55 -21.58 -15.06
C HIS A 413 -5.51 -20.93 -14.13
N VAL A 414 -5.92 -19.90 -13.38
CA VAL A 414 -5.01 -19.13 -12.52
C VAL A 414 -4.78 -19.79 -11.17
N LEU A 415 -5.83 -20.40 -10.60
CA LEU A 415 -5.78 -20.95 -9.23
C LEU A 415 -5.35 -22.43 -9.19
N GLY A 416 -5.55 -23.18 -10.28
CA GLY A 416 -5.33 -24.63 -10.33
C GLY A 416 -6.31 -25.44 -9.49
N ILE A 417 -7.40 -24.81 -9.01
CA ILE A 417 -8.50 -25.44 -8.28
C ILE A 417 -9.81 -24.89 -8.78
N ARG A 418 -10.83 -25.74 -8.79
CA ARG A 418 -12.18 -25.33 -9.14
C ARG A 418 -12.83 -24.53 -8.02
N ALA A 419 -13.25 -23.30 -8.32
CA ALA A 419 -14.08 -22.45 -7.47
C ALA A 419 -15.52 -22.44 -7.97
N GLN A 420 -16.50 -22.40 -7.08
CA GLN A 420 -17.87 -22.12 -7.45
C GLN A 420 -18.01 -20.63 -7.76
N VAL A 421 -18.54 -20.28 -8.93
CA VAL A 421 -18.80 -18.89 -9.31
C VAL A 421 -20.28 -18.58 -9.14
N THR A 422 -20.59 -17.51 -8.43
CA THR A 422 -21.94 -16.99 -8.24
C THR A 422 -22.01 -15.56 -8.76
N LEU A 423 -22.75 -15.34 -9.82
CA LEU A 423 -23.01 -14.00 -10.35
C LEU A 423 -24.07 -13.32 -9.49
N VAL A 424 -23.79 -12.11 -9.03
CA VAL A 424 -24.72 -11.34 -8.19
C VAL A 424 -25.03 -9.98 -8.82
N GLU A 425 -26.20 -9.43 -8.46
CA GLU A 425 -26.64 -8.12 -8.91
C GLU A 425 -25.67 -7.02 -8.47
N PRO A 426 -25.58 -5.92 -9.24
CA PRO A 426 -24.84 -4.73 -8.82
C PRO A 426 -25.25 -4.26 -7.42
N LEU A 427 -24.29 -3.82 -6.61
CA LEU A 427 -24.47 -3.35 -5.23
C LEU A 427 -24.86 -4.43 -4.21
N THR A 428 -24.83 -5.72 -4.57
CA THR A 428 -25.04 -6.84 -3.63
C THR A 428 -23.84 -6.97 -2.67
N ILE A 429 -22.62 -6.80 -3.18
CA ILE A 429 -21.41 -6.86 -2.35
C ILE A 429 -21.22 -5.50 -1.66
N GLN A 430 -21.13 -5.53 -0.32
CA GLN A 430 -21.00 -4.32 0.46
C GLN A 430 -19.77 -3.51 0.04
N ARG A 431 -19.98 -2.25 -0.29
CA ARG A 431 -18.91 -1.31 -0.60
C ARG A 431 -18.19 -0.92 0.67
N SER A 432 -16.85 -0.92 0.61
CA SER A 432 -16.02 -0.46 1.71
C SER A 432 -15.59 0.99 1.45
N GLU A 433 -15.74 1.83 2.42
CA GLU A 433 -15.20 3.19 2.42
C GLU A 433 -13.68 3.23 2.72
N GLY A 434 -13.08 2.06 2.94
CA GLY A 434 -11.67 1.82 3.19
C GLY A 434 -11.18 0.58 2.44
N LYS A 435 -10.47 -0.33 3.13
CA LYS A 435 -10.03 -1.60 2.53
C LYS A 435 -11.23 -2.50 2.20
N ALA A 436 -11.28 -3.01 0.98
CA ALA A 436 -12.30 -3.97 0.58
C ALA A 436 -12.14 -5.29 1.37
N ARG A 437 -13.24 -5.78 1.97
CA ARG A 437 -13.25 -7.10 2.62
C ARG A 437 -13.50 -8.16 1.55
N ARG A 438 -12.41 -8.67 0.98
CA ARG A 438 -12.45 -9.64 -0.13
C ARG A 438 -12.72 -11.07 0.30
N VAL A 439 -12.45 -11.43 1.56
CA VAL A 439 -12.54 -12.81 2.06
C VAL A 439 -13.48 -12.91 3.24
N ILE A 440 -14.40 -13.86 3.18
CA ILE A 440 -15.24 -14.34 4.29
C ILE A 440 -14.89 -15.82 4.50
N ASP A 441 -14.08 -16.10 5.52
CA ASP A 441 -13.78 -17.46 5.93
C ASP A 441 -14.81 -17.91 6.97
N ARG A 442 -15.68 -18.86 6.57
CA ARG A 442 -16.73 -19.48 7.40
C ARG A 442 -16.33 -20.90 7.86
N ARG A 443 -15.10 -21.31 7.57
CA ARG A 443 -14.61 -22.61 8.04
C ARG A 443 -14.47 -22.54 9.55
N THR A 444 -15.40 -23.13 10.28
CA THR A 444 -15.30 -23.28 11.73
C THR A 444 -14.06 -24.12 12.05
N VAL A 445 -13.11 -23.54 12.72
CA VAL A 445 -12.07 -24.28 13.43
C VAL A 445 -12.81 -25.03 14.54
N GLN A 446 -13.06 -26.33 14.38
CA GLN A 446 -13.42 -27.16 15.52
C GLN A 446 -12.18 -27.17 16.43
N ALA A 447 -12.34 -26.55 17.61
CA ALA A 447 -11.35 -26.50 18.67
C ALA A 447 -11.09 -27.91 19.25
#